data_cc5c941e714f7710149267caf48b798b
#
_entry.id   cc5c941e714f7710149267caf48b798b
#
_cell.length_a   1.000
_cell.length_b   1.000
_cell.length_c   1.000
_cell.angle_alpha   90.00
_cell.angle_beta   90.00
_cell.angle_gamma   90.00
#
_symmetry.space_group_name_H-M   'P 1'
#
loop_
_entity.id
_entity.type
_entity.pdbx_description
1 polymer ?
#
loop_
_entity_poly.entity_id
_entity_poly.type
_entity_poly.pdbx_seq_one_letter_code
_entity_poly.pdbx_strand_id
1 'polypeptide(L)'
;MSFRRLIVYFLIFVASGFATLASSQARRTAVWFEGARLIIGDKSPSIENSAFLVEGDSFTWVGKKGDRQPPANATRVDLTGKTVMPTLIDGHNHIGLVNEKDGTNKKSNYTRENLIDQLQRYAYYGTAAAMSMGLEADQELAYKLRDEVIPNAAKFLTVGKGIAATPMAGPPGEARLGIPYGASNAEEGRQHVRELHARGVHFVKFWVDDREGTVPKLKPEVYRAIIDEAHNNGMETLAHLSRTSGLEDAKDLLKSGVDGFVHTVRDRDVDEEYIALVKAHPKVWTGPNIPGPGESEQEINALAETLPASTIADMRRQLENRKTSGNSSNPLFELHCRNVKRIHDAGMVIGLGTDGTGDGFGAHQQIGYYVRCGFTTAEAIQAATSVNARILGLNRMGVVAEGKEADFIVLDENPLQNIGNAQKINKVYLRGVEVDRAGLRKNFLAGTK
;
A
#
# COMPACT_ATOMS: atom_id res chain seq x y z
N MET A 1 49.55 -70.01 -42.06
CA MET A 1 48.39 -69.46 -42.74
C MET A 1 47.89 -68.27 -41.94
N SER A 2 48.20 -67.07 -42.48
CA SER A 2 47.96 -65.79 -41.74
C SER A 2 46.88 -65.04 -42.54
N PHE A 3 45.78 -64.71 -41.89
CA PHE A 3 44.74 -63.84 -42.39
C PHE A 3 44.89 -62.43 -41.76
N ARG A 4 45.37 -61.49 -42.59
CA ARG A 4 45.35 -60.05 -42.26
C ARG A 4 43.97 -59.50 -42.51
N ARG A 5 43.31 -58.98 -41.53
CA ARG A 5 42.08 -58.16 -41.64
C ARG A 5 42.46 -56.70 -41.80
N LEU A 6 42.05 -56.14 -42.96
CA LEU A 6 42.16 -54.72 -43.27
C LEU A 6 41.01 -53.98 -42.62
N ILE A 7 41.30 -53.01 -41.73
CA ILE A 7 40.31 -52.14 -41.13
C ILE A 7 40.36 -50.81 -41.89
N VAL A 8 39.27 -50.48 -42.62
CA VAL A 8 39.08 -49.21 -43.30
C VAL A 8 38.41 -48.28 -42.31
N TYR A 9 39.10 -47.18 -41.89
CA TYR A 9 38.50 -46.10 -41.10
C TYR A 9 37.76 -45.12 -42.00
N PHE A 10 36.42 -45.05 -41.85
CA PHE A 10 35.59 -44.02 -42.45
C PHE A 10 35.58 -42.81 -41.52
N LEU A 11 36.26 -41.74 -41.89
CA LEU A 11 36.20 -40.44 -41.22
C LEU A 11 34.92 -39.72 -41.65
N ILE A 12 33.93 -39.68 -40.75
CA ILE A 12 32.75 -38.84 -40.93
C ILE A 12 33.09 -37.45 -40.37
N PHE A 13 33.23 -36.48 -41.26
CA PHE A 13 33.29 -35.06 -40.91
C PHE A 13 31.88 -34.60 -40.51
N VAL A 14 31.61 -34.45 -39.20
CA VAL A 14 30.42 -33.77 -38.71
C VAL A 14 30.71 -32.26 -38.68
N ALA A 15 30.22 -31.55 -39.69
CA ALA A 15 30.20 -30.10 -39.69
C ALA A 15 29.18 -29.62 -38.65
N SER A 16 29.64 -29.28 -37.45
CA SER A 16 28.82 -28.64 -36.43
C SER A 16 28.54 -27.21 -36.84
N GLY A 17 27.39 -26.98 -37.47
CA GLY A 17 26.86 -25.65 -37.69
C GLY A 17 26.49 -25.02 -36.36
N PHE A 18 27.31 -24.11 -35.84
CA PHE A 18 26.92 -23.21 -34.75
C PHE A 18 25.84 -22.26 -35.30
N ALA A 19 24.59 -22.63 -35.13
CA ALA A 19 23.47 -21.67 -35.21
C ALA A 19 23.58 -20.76 -34.00
N THR A 20 24.13 -19.56 -34.17
CA THR A 20 24.00 -18.48 -33.24
C THR A 20 22.53 -18.12 -33.11
N LEU A 21 21.88 -18.62 -32.06
CA LEU A 21 20.60 -18.11 -31.59
C LEU A 21 20.83 -16.65 -31.16
N ALA A 22 20.69 -15.73 -32.11
CA ALA A 22 20.47 -14.33 -31.80
C ALA A 22 19.12 -14.28 -31.09
N SER A 23 19.14 -14.29 -29.76
CA SER A 23 17.98 -13.90 -28.96
C SER A 23 17.64 -12.48 -29.41
N SER A 24 16.54 -12.32 -30.13
CA SER A 24 15.94 -11.01 -30.35
C SER A 24 15.48 -10.53 -28.98
N GLN A 25 16.37 -9.86 -28.26
CA GLN A 25 15.96 -9.02 -27.16
C GLN A 25 14.96 -8.04 -27.77
N ALA A 26 13.67 -8.26 -27.49
CA ALA A 26 12.64 -7.29 -27.81
C ALA A 26 13.17 -5.94 -27.31
N ARG A 27 13.41 -4.98 -28.24
CA ARG A 27 13.94 -3.67 -27.89
C ARG A 27 13.00 -3.10 -26.84
N ARG A 28 13.48 -2.98 -25.59
CA ARG A 28 12.73 -2.32 -24.54
C ARG A 28 12.41 -0.92 -25.04
N THR A 29 11.14 -0.54 -25.03
CA THR A 29 10.71 0.80 -25.39
C THR A 29 11.38 1.76 -24.43
N ALA A 30 12.21 2.65 -24.97
CA ALA A 30 12.87 3.71 -24.21
C ALA A 30 12.00 4.95 -24.28
N VAL A 31 11.66 5.52 -23.13
CA VAL A 31 10.91 6.78 -23.03
C VAL A 31 11.72 7.78 -22.22
N TRP A 32 11.97 8.92 -22.82
CA TRP A 32 12.65 10.07 -22.20
C TRP A 32 11.63 11.11 -21.76
N PHE A 33 11.55 11.35 -20.46
CA PHE A 33 10.71 12.37 -19.85
C PHE A 33 11.58 13.57 -19.46
N GLU A 34 11.11 14.80 -19.69
CA GLU A 34 11.89 15.99 -19.39
C GLU A 34 11.03 17.21 -19.05
N GLY A 35 11.62 18.15 -18.29
CA GLY A 35 11.05 19.47 -18.03
C GLY A 35 10.26 19.60 -16.73
N ALA A 36 9.93 18.50 -16.05
CA ALA A 36 9.17 18.53 -14.81
C ALA A 36 10.02 18.94 -13.60
N ARG A 37 9.35 19.45 -12.55
CA ARG A 37 9.85 19.28 -11.18
C ARG A 37 9.74 17.81 -10.81
N LEU A 38 10.81 17.21 -10.27
CA LEU A 38 10.83 15.83 -9.82
C LEU A 38 11.01 15.76 -8.31
N ILE A 39 10.02 15.19 -7.62
CA ILE A 39 10.08 14.82 -6.20
C ILE A 39 10.58 13.38 -6.14
N ILE A 40 11.74 13.16 -5.52
CA ILE A 40 12.37 11.83 -5.45
C ILE A 40 11.56 10.84 -4.60
N GLY A 41 10.90 11.35 -3.54
CA GLY A 41 10.08 10.52 -2.64
C GLY A 41 10.77 10.16 -1.33
N ASP A 42 12.04 10.46 -1.18
CA ASP A 42 12.81 10.36 0.06
C ASP A 42 13.18 11.74 0.60
N LYS A 43 14.23 11.80 1.47
CA LYS A 43 14.72 13.07 2.02
C LYS A 43 15.54 13.93 1.04
N SER A 44 15.76 13.45 -0.19
CA SER A 44 16.51 14.20 -1.20
C SER A 44 15.72 15.42 -1.66
N PRO A 45 16.40 16.54 -2.00
CA PRO A 45 15.74 17.70 -2.56
C PRO A 45 15.15 17.40 -3.93
N SER A 46 14.07 18.08 -4.28
CA SER A 46 13.48 18.00 -5.63
C SER A 46 14.45 18.45 -6.71
N ILE A 47 14.38 17.83 -7.88
CA ILE A 47 15.13 18.22 -9.06
C ILE A 47 14.25 19.12 -9.93
N GLU A 48 14.58 20.40 -10.00
CA GLU A 48 13.92 21.34 -10.91
C GLU A 48 14.36 21.11 -12.35
N ASN A 49 13.43 21.23 -13.30
CA ASN A 49 13.71 20.98 -14.73
C ASN A 49 14.45 19.64 -14.93
N SER A 50 13.85 18.57 -14.40
CA SER A 50 14.42 17.23 -14.42
C SER A 50 14.35 16.59 -15.80
N ALA A 51 15.12 15.51 -15.97
CA ALA A 51 14.90 14.52 -17.02
C ALA A 51 15.15 13.12 -16.46
N PHE A 52 14.47 12.11 -17.02
CA PHE A 52 14.70 10.75 -16.66
C PHE A 52 14.37 9.80 -17.84
N LEU A 53 15.05 8.65 -17.86
CA LEU A 53 14.88 7.62 -18.86
C LEU A 53 14.21 6.41 -18.24
N VAL A 54 13.17 5.94 -18.90
CA VAL A 54 12.48 4.67 -18.57
C VAL A 54 12.73 3.68 -19.69
N GLU A 55 13.23 2.49 -19.35
CA GLU A 55 13.42 1.38 -20.29
C GLU A 55 12.76 0.12 -19.70
N GLY A 56 11.72 -0.35 -20.37
CA GLY A 56 10.89 -1.44 -19.85
C GLY A 56 10.15 -0.98 -18.58
N ASP A 57 10.39 -1.65 -17.47
CA ASP A 57 9.72 -1.39 -16.17
C ASP A 57 10.50 -0.49 -15.22
N SER A 58 11.66 0.05 -15.61
CA SER A 58 12.62 0.63 -14.70
C SER A 58 13.09 2.02 -15.12
N PHE A 59 13.41 2.85 -14.13
CA PHE A 59 14.23 4.04 -14.35
C PHE A 59 15.68 3.60 -14.61
N THR A 60 16.25 3.96 -15.75
CA THR A 60 17.65 3.64 -16.12
C THR A 60 18.56 4.87 -16.04
N TRP A 61 18.00 6.04 -15.87
CA TRP A 61 18.70 7.27 -15.57
C TRP A 61 17.75 8.32 -14.99
N VAL A 62 18.22 9.13 -14.04
CA VAL A 62 17.49 10.25 -13.42
C VAL A 62 18.46 11.41 -13.16
N GLY A 63 18.12 12.64 -13.57
CA GLY A 63 18.96 13.83 -13.36
C GLY A 63 18.28 15.13 -13.80
N LYS A 64 19.08 16.17 -14.03
CA LYS A 64 18.60 17.43 -14.61
C LYS A 64 18.54 17.35 -16.13
N LYS A 65 17.60 18.06 -16.72
CA LYS A 65 17.56 18.25 -18.17
C LYS A 65 18.85 18.93 -18.64
N GLY A 66 19.54 18.29 -19.58
CA GLY A 66 20.83 18.74 -20.09
C GLY A 66 22.04 17.97 -19.55
N ASP A 67 21.94 17.27 -18.42
CA ASP A 67 23.05 16.48 -17.86
C ASP A 67 23.36 15.25 -18.74
N ARG A 68 22.37 14.76 -19.49
CA ARG A 68 22.51 13.66 -20.45
C ARG A 68 21.67 13.94 -21.70
N GLN A 69 22.16 13.49 -22.86
CA GLN A 69 21.35 13.52 -24.08
C GLN A 69 20.40 12.32 -24.12
N PRO A 70 19.14 12.53 -24.58
CA PRO A 70 18.21 11.42 -24.77
C PRO A 70 18.75 10.43 -25.81
N PRO A 71 18.56 9.11 -25.60
CA PRO A 71 18.88 8.13 -26.64
C PRO A 71 18.16 8.44 -27.95
N ALA A 72 18.84 8.24 -29.08
CA ALA A 72 18.31 8.59 -30.40
C ALA A 72 16.98 7.87 -30.75
N ASN A 73 16.74 6.71 -30.15
CA ASN A 73 15.55 5.90 -30.35
C ASN A 73 14.49 6.03 -29.23
N ALA A 74 14.70 6.94 -28.26
CA ALA A 74 13.74 7.16 -27.18
C ALA A 74 12.55 8.02 -27.64
N THR A 75 11.35 7.61 -27.27
CA THR A 75 10.17 8.48 -27.35
C THR A 75 10.34 9.60 -26.33
N ARG A 76 10.15 10.85 -26.75
CA ARG A 76 10.27 12.02 -25.87
C ARG A 76 8.91 12.47 -25.37
N VAL A 77 8.83 12.73 -24.05
CA VAL A 77 7.64 13.27 -23.38
C VAL A 77 8.04 14.56 -22.67
N ASP A 78 7.47 15.66 -23.11
CA ASP A 78 7.63 16.97 -22.45
C ASP A 78 6.66 17.09 -21.28
N LEU A 79 7.21 17.29 -20.08
CA LEU A 79 6.49 17.48 -18.83
C LEU A 79 6.72 18.89 -18.25
N THR A 80 7.08 19.87 -19.11
CA THR A 80 7.27 21.25 -18.70
C THR A 80 6.04 21.78 -17.97
N GLY A 81 6.25 22.40 -16.79
CA GLY A 81 5.18 22.92 -15.93
C GLY A 81 4.48 21.87 -15.06
N LYS A 82 4.83 20.59 -15.19
CA LYS A 82 4.29 19.50 -14.36
C LYS A 82 5.20 19.20 -13.17
N THR A 83 4.65 18.44 -12.22
CA THR A 83 5.41 17.83 -11.13
C THR A 83 5.32 16.31 -11.24
N VAL A 84 6.43 15.61 -11.07
CA VAL A 84 6.51 14.16 -10.99
C VAL A 84 6.83 13.75 -9.56
N MET A 85 6.17 12.72 -9.06
CA MET A 85 6.45 12.09 -7.77
C MET A 85 6.31 10.57 -7.88
N PRO A 86 6.89 9.77 -6.96
CA PRO A 86 6.60 8.34 -6.90
C PRO A 86 5.10 8.10 -6.69
N THR A 87 4.62 6.95 -7.13
CA THR A 87 3.29 6.45 -6.77
C THR A 87 3.16 6.25 -5.27
N LEU A 88 1.93 6.34 -4.78
CA LEU A 88 1.60 6.06 -3.39
C LEU A 88 1.61 4.54 -3.13
N ILE A 89 1.80 4.18 -1.87
CA ILE A 89 1.72 2.80 -1.36
C ILE A 89 0.80 2.84 -0.16
N ASP A 90 -0.27 2.05 -0.17
CA ASP A 90 -1.18 1.89 0.96
C ASP A 90 -0.77 0.67 1.79
N GLY A 91 -0.26 0.91 2.99
CA GLY A 91 0.26 -0.12 3.89
C GLY A 91 -0.80 -0.82 4.74
N HIS A 92 -2.06 -0.39 4.71
CA HIS A 92 -3.15 -1.01 5.49
C HIS A 92 -4.52 -0.71 4.88
N ASN A 93 -5.16 -1.73 4.34
CA ASN A 93 -6.54 -1.69 3.86
C ASN A 93 -7.23 -3.05 3.99
N HIS A 94 -8.50 -3.14 3.56
CA HIS A 94 -9.32 -4.34 3.56
C HIS A 94 -10.07 -4.48 2.23
N ILE A 95 -9.38 -5.00 1.22
CA ILE A 95 -9.86 -5.13 -0.16
C ILE A 95 -10.74 -6.39 -0.30
N GLY A 96 -11.79 -6.33 -1.13
CA GLY A 96 -12.55 -7.47 -1.63
C GLY A 96 -13.94 -7.67 -1.03
N LEU A 97 -14.25 -7.13 0.15
CA LEU A 97 -15.55 -7.32 0.79
C LEU A 97 -16.61 -6.29 0.35
N VAL A 98 -16.19 -5.09 0.00
CA VAL A 98 -17.08 -4.04 -0.54
C VAL A 98 -17.12 -4.16 -2.06
N ASN A 99 -18.29 -3.96 -2.65
CA ASN A 99 -18.45 -3.76 -4.09
C ASN A 99 -18.77 -2.29 -4.33
N GLU A 100 -17.86 -1.56 -4.94
CA GLU A 100 -17.97 -0.11 -5.12
C GLU A 100 -19.06 0.30 -6.13
N LYS A 101 -19.55 -0.66 -6.94
CA LYS A 101 -20.61 -0.38 -7.94
C LYS A 101 -22.02 -0.37 -7.34
N ASP A 102 -22.25 -1.17 -6.30
CA ASP A 102 -23.54 -1.29 -5.65
C ASP A 102 -23.54 -0.96 -4.15
N GLY A 103 -22.35 -0.66 -3.59
CA GLY A 103 -22.17 -0.32 -2.17
C GLY A 103 -22.37 -1.48 -1.20
N THR A 104 -22.53 -2.73 -1.68
CA THR A 104 -22.73 -3.88 -0.81
C THR A 104 -21.43 -4.32 -0.12
N ASN A 105 -21.53 -4.74 1.15
CA ASN A 105 -20.41 -5.24 1.93
C ASN A 105 -20.75 -6.66 2.44
N LYS A 106 -20.15 -7.69 1.83
CA LYS A 106 -20.41 -9.09 2.16
C LYS A 106 -19.29 -10.02 1.70
N LYS A 107 -19.16 -11.20 2.32
CA LYS A 107 -18.13 -12.21 1.98
C LYS A 107 -18.19 -12.66 0.53
N SER A 108 -19.40 -12.76 -0.05
CA SER A 108 -19.58 -13.19 -1.44
C SER A 108 -19.06 -12.18 -2.49
N ASN A 109 -18.71 -10.96 -2.08
CA ASN A 109 -18.05 -10.00 -2.95
C ASN A 109 -16.55 -10.29 -3.13
N TYR A 110 -15.97 -11.18 -2.30
CA TYR A 110 -14.55 -11.54 -2.39
C TYR A 110 -14.31 -12.44 -3.60
N THR A 111 -14.35 -11.83 -4.77
CA THR A 111 -14.14 -12.48 -6.07
C THR A 111 -12.94 -11.84 -6.78
N ARG A 112 -12.36 -12.58 -7.74
CA ARG A 112 -11.25 -12.07 -8.54
C ARG A 112 -11.59 -10.76 -9.26
N GLU A 113 -12.78 -10.67 -9.81
CA GLU A 113 -13.26 -9.51 -10.57
C GLU A 113 -13.36 -8.28 -9.66
N ASN A 114 -13.93 -8.42 -8.46
CA ASN A 114 -14.05 -7.33 -7.51
C ASN A 114 -12.70 -6.89 -6.95
N LEU A 115 -11.81 -7.84 -6.65
CA LEU A 115 -10.43 -7.53 -6.22
C LEU A 115 -9.68 -6.74 -7.30
N ILE A 116 -9.79 -7.15 -8.58
CA ILE A 116 -9.16 -6.43 -9.70
C ILE A 116 -9.79 -5.04 -9.87
N ASP A 117 -11.13 -4.89 -9.81
CA ASP A 117 -11.80 -3.59 -9.90
C ASP A 117 -11.25 -2.62 -8.83
N GLN A 118 -11.12 -3.09 -7.59
CA GLN A 118 -10.58 -2.27 -6.51
C GLN A 118 -9.09 -1.95 -6.72
N LEU A 119 -8.25 -2.90 -7.10
CA LEU A 119 -6.83 -2.64 -7.41
C LEU A 119 -6.65 -1.67 -8.58
N GLN A 120 -7.56 -1.68 -9.54
CA GLN A 120 -7.60 -0.70 -10.63
C GLN A 120 -8.00 0.69 -10.15
N ARG A 121 -8.88 0.82 -9.13
CA ARG A 121 -9.20 2.10 -8.47
C ARG A 121 -7.99 2.67 -7.74
N TYR A 122 -7.21 1.84 -7.04
CA TYR A 122 -5.94 2.25 -6.46
C TYR A 122 -4.98 2.79 -7.53
N ALA A 123 -4.80 2.07 -8.62
CA ALA A 123 -3.96 2.52 -9.75
C ALA A 123 -4.48 3.81 -10.40
N TYR A 124 -5.82 3.94 -10.53
CA TYR A 124 -6.46 5.15 -11.05
C TYR A 124 -6.05 6.40 -10.30
N TYR A 125 -5.97 6.30 -8.97
CA TYR A 125 -5.54 7.40 -8.08
C TYR A 125 -4.04 7.40 -7.79
N GLY A 126 -3.24 6.64 -8.54
CA GLY A 126 -1.78 6.68 -8.43
C GLY A 126 -1.20 5.91 -7.26
N THR A 127 -1.94 4.98 -6.66
CA THR A 127 -1.40 4.03 -5.68
C THR A 127 -0.96 2.76 -6.42
N ALA A 128 0.35 2.41 -6.33
CA ALA A 128 0.92 1.29 -7.06
C ALA A 128 0.96 -0.02 -6.29
N ALA A 129 0.82 0.02 -4.96
CA ALA A 129 0.73 -1.18 -4.13
C ALA A 129 -0.24 -0.96 -2.95
N ALA A 130 -1.01 -1.99 -2.62
CA ALA A 130 -2.00 -1.97 -1.56
C ALA A 130 -1.93 -3.26 -0.74
N MET A 131 -1.72 -3.12 0.61
CA MET A 131 -1.60 -4.23 1.55
C MET A 131 -2.95 -4.52 2.19
N SER A 132 -3.57 -5.65 1.84
CA SER A 132 -4.77 -6.15 2.50
C SER A 132 -4.41 -6.88 3.80
N MET A 133 -5.10 -6.53 4.90
CA MET A 133 -4.67 -6.89 6.24
C MET A 133 -5.68 -7.73 7.02
N GLY A 134 -5.73 -9.03 6.70
CA GLY A 134 -6.29 -10.02 7.61
C GLY A 134 -7.75 -10.38 7.41
N LEU A 135 -8.40 -9.86 6.36
CA LEU A 135 -9.80 -10.13 6.03
C LEU A 135 -9.97 -10.86 4.69
N GLU A 136 -9.02 -11.67 4.31
CA GLU A 136 -9.04 -12.46 3.09
C GLU A 136 -10.04 -13.62 3.21
N ALA A 137 -11.27 -13.42 2.68
CA ALA A 137 -12.34 -14.40 2.76
C ALA A 137 -12.00 -15.68 1.95
N ASP A 138 -11.24 -15.53 0.87
CA ASP A 138 -10.64 -16.63 0.10
C ASP A 138 -9.12 -16.42 0.03
N GLN A 139 -8.38 -17.19 0.87
CA GLN A 139 -6.94 -17.09 0.95
C GLN A 139 -6.22 -17.60 -0.32
N GLU A 140 -6.74 -18.65 -0.95
CA GLU A 140 -6.12 -19.21 -2.16
C GLU A 140 -6.20 -18.21 -3.31
N LEU A 141 -7.32 -17.51 -3.45
CA LEU A 141 -7.47 -16.42 -4.40
C LEU A 141 -6.51 -15.27 -4.06
N ALA A 142 -6.43 -14.87 -2.79
CA ALA A 142 -5.55 -13.79 -2.36
C ALA A 142 -4.08 -14.09 -2.68
N TYR A 143 -3.58 -15.29 -2.36
CA TYR A 143 -2.20 -15.67 -2.63
C TYR A 143 -1.90 -15.76 -4.14
N LYS A 144 -2.83 -16.28 -4.95
CA LYS A 144 -2.68 -16.25 -6.41
C LYS A 144 -2.58 -14.84 -6.94
N LEU A 145 -3.47 -13.94 -6.47
CA LEU A 145 -3.50 -12.56 -6.94
C LEU A 145 -2.24 -11.77 -6.53
N ARG A 146 -1.67 -12.05 -5.34
CA ARG A 146 -0.40 -11.46 -4.86
C ARG A 146 0.75 -11.67 -5.85
N ASP A 147 0.78 -12.84 -6.47
CA ASP A 147 1.87 -13.29 -7.34
C ASP A 147 1.64 -12.90 -8.81
N GLU A 148 0.54 -12.20 -9.12
CA GLU A 148 0.19 -11.77 -10.46
C GLU A 148 0.53 -10.29 -10.73
N VAL A 149 0.90 -9.99 -11.97
CA VAL A 149 0.98 -8.61 -12.49
C VAL A 149 -0.25 -8.33 -13.33
N ILE A 150 -1.13 -7.47 -12.82
CA ILE A 150 -2.38 -7.12 -13.49
C ILE A 150 -2.20 -5.77 -14.18
N PRO A 151 -2.53 -5.65 -15.48
CA PRO A 151 -2.49 -4.39 -16.20
C PRO A 151 -3.41 -3.32 -15.57
N ASN A 152 -2.95 -2.08 -15.54
CA ASN A 152 -3.68 -0.94 -14.99
C ASN A 152 -4.15 -1.12 -13.54
N ALA A 153 -3.47 -1.96 -12.75
CA ALA A 153 -3.84 -2.26 -11.37
C ALA A 153 -2.64 -2.12 -10.43
N ALA A 154 -2.92 -1.72 -9.19
CA ALA A 154 -1.95 -1.75 -8.11
C ALA A 154 -1.51 -3.19 -7.81
N LYS A 155 -0.29 -3.34 -7.31
CA LYS A 155 0.20 -4.61 -6.79
C LYS A 155 -0.59 -4.99 -5.55
N PHE A 156 -1.20 -6.17 -5.56
CA PHE A 156 -1.87 -6.72 -4.39
C PHE A 156 -0.85 -7.31 -3.43
N LEU A 157 -0.90 -6.87 -2.17
CA LEU A 157 -0.13 -7.44 -1.08
C LEU A 157 -1.12 -7.97 -0.03
N THR A 158 -0.77 -9.03 0.68
CA THR A 158 -1.64 -9.61 1.69
C THR A 158 -0.88 -10.22 2.85
N VAL A 159 -1.44 -10.10 4.04
CA VAL A 159 -1.01 -10.81 5.24
C VAL A 159 -1.78 -12.13 5.44
N GLY A 160 -2.65 -12.51 4.49
CA GLY A 160 -3.58 -13.61 4.67
C GLY A 160 -4.61 -13.31 5.75
N LYS A 161 -5.10 -14.34 6.46
CA LYS A 161 -6.01 -14.14 7.59
C LYS A 161 -5.27 -13.61 8.80
N GLY A 162 -5.80 -12.58 9.41
CA GLY A 162 -5.31 -12.14 10.72
C GLY A 162 -5.80 -13.06 11.85
N ILE A 163 -5.28 -12.83 13.07
CA ILE A 163 -5.60 -13.64 14.26
C ILE A 163 -6.36 -12.78 15.26
N ALA A 164 -7.45 -13.30 15.82
CA ALA A 164 -8.26 -12.63 16.82
C ALA A 164 -8.75 -13.61 17.90
N ALA A 165 -9.29 -13.07 19.00
CA ALA A 165 -9.86 -13.90 20.04
C ALA A 165 -11.10 -14.66 19.52
N THR A 166 -11.28 -15.90 20.01
CA THR A 166 -12.49 -16.68 19.78
C THR A 166 -13.46 -16.49 20.96
N PRO A 167 -14.82 -16.67 20.81
CA PRO A 167 -15.50 -17.24 19.64
C PRO A 167 -15.82 -16.25 18.50
N MET A 168 -15.64 -14.95 18.67
CA MET A 168 -16.05 -13.94 17.69
C MET A 168 -14.83 -13.26 17.05
N ALA A 169 -14.01 -14.08 16.38
CA ALA A 169 -12.81 -13.60 15.73
C ALA A 169 -13.08 -12.52 14.66
N GLY A 170 -12.29 -11.46 14.70
CA GLY A 170 -12.25 -10.42 13.70
C GLY A 170 -13.01 -9.13 14.03
N PRO A 171 -12.88 -8.11 13.19
CA PRO A 171 -13.52 -6.81 13.38
C PRO A 171 -15.05 -6.90 13.26
N PRO A 172 -15.81 -5.89 13.76
CA PRO A 172 -17.25 -5.89 13.73
C PRO A 172 -17.81 -5.88 12.32
N GLY A 173 -19.03 -6.42 12.18
CA GLY A 173 -19.78 -6.49 10.93
C GLY A 173 -19.92 -7.91 10.38
N GLU A 174 -21.12 -8.25 9.93
CA GLU A 174 -21.46 -9.59 9.43
C GLU A 174 -20.53 -10.06 8.30
N ALA A 175 -20.16 -9.15 7.41
CA ALA A 175 -19.27 -9.44 6.29
C ALA A 175 -17.85 -9.83 6.71
N ARG A 176 -17.41 -9.48 7.91
CA ARG A 176 -16.04 -9.66 8.40
C ARG A 176 -15.93 -10.77 9.44
N LEU A 177 -17.03 -11.04 10.15
CA LEU A 177 -17.06 -11.99 11.26
C LEU A 177 -16.67 -13.40 10.81
N GLY A 178 -15.73 -14.03 11.53
CA GLY A 178 -15.27 -15.41 11.28
C GLY A 178 -14.39 -15.56 10.03
N ILE A 179 -13.91 -14.47 9.41
CA ILE A 179 -12.86 -14.54 8.40
C ILE A 179 -11.49 -14.77 9.06
N PRO A 180 -11.07 -13.97 10.08
CA PRO A 180 -9.82 -14.19 10.78
C PRO A 180 -9.75 -15.55 11.47
N TYR A 181 -8.55 -16.04 11.72
CA TYR A 181 -8.32 -17.15 12.62
C TYR A 181 -8.73 -16.77 14.05
N GLY A 182 -9.38 -17.71 14.76
CA GLY A 182 -9.67 -17.57 16.18
C GLY A 182 -8.60 -18.25 17.02
N ALA A 183 -8.07 -17.57 18.05
CA ALA A 183 -7.14 -18.14 19.00
C ALA A 183 -7.63 -17.94 20.43
N SER A 184 -7.75 -19.01 21.21
CA SER A 184 -8.14 -19.02 22.61
C SER A 184 -6.97 -19.28 23.56
N ASN A 185 -5.87 -19.81 23.06
CA ASN A 185 -4.67 -20.17 23.79
C ASN A 185 -3.39 -19.97 22.96
N ALA A 186 -2.24 -20.04 23.62
CA ALA A 186 -0.93 -19.79 23.02
C ALA A 186 -0.61 -20.74 21.85
N GLU A 187 -0.97 -22.03 21.96
CA GLU A 187 -0.65 -23.02 20.91
C GLU A 187 -1.46 -22.80 19.63
N GLU A 188 -2.73 -22.44 19.75
CA GLU A 188 -3.54 -22.05 18.58
C GLU A 188 -2.93 -20.82 17.88
N GLY A 189 -2.48 -19.82 18.68
CA GLY A 189 -1.78 -18.65 18.12
C GLY A 189 -0.51 -19.04 17.34
N ARG A 190 0.34 -19.90 17.90
CA ARG A 190 1.55 -20.39 17.24
C ARG A 190 1.23 -21.19 15.97
N GLN A 191 0.21 -22.04 16.01
CA GLN A 191 -0.20 -22.83 14.86
C GLN A 191 -0.60 -21.94 13.68
N HIS A 192 -1.41 -20.90 13.91
CA HIS A 192 -1.82 -19.97 12.85
C HIS A 192 -0.64 -19.19 12.27
N VAL A 193 0.36 -18.82 13.08
CA VAL A 193 1.60 -18.20 12.58
C VAL A 193 2.34 -19.17 11.64
N ARG A 194 2.51 -20.45 12.04
CA ARG A 194 3.16 -21.46 11.19
C ARG A 194 2.42 -21.68 9.86
N GLU A 195 1.08 -21.67 9.89
CA GLU A 195 0.26 -21.76 8.68
C GLU A 195 0.49 -20.58 7.74
N LEU A 196 0.53 -19.35 8.27
CA LEU A 196 0.83 -18.13 7.51
C LEU A 196 2.26 -18.14 6.95
N HIS A 197 3.25 -18.55 7.76
CA HIS A 197 4.64 -18.70 7.33
C HIS A 197 4.77 -19.67 6.14
N ALA A 198 4.09 -20.83 6.20
CA ALA A 198 4.07 -21.83 5.13
C ALA A 198 3.48 -21.29 3.80
N ARG A 199 2.72 -20.19 3.83
CA ARG A 199 2.16 -19.50 2.67
C ARG A 199 3.04 -18.33 2.18
N GLY A 200 4.23 -18.16 2.76
CA GLY A 200 5.15 -17.08 2.40
C GLY A 200 4.64 -15.69 2.79
N VAL A 201 3.85 -15.60 3.85
CA VAL A 201 3.40 -14.34 4.43
C VAL A 201 4.53 -13.75 5.28
N HIS A 202 4.77 -12.46 5.16
CA HIS A 202 5.83 -11.79 5.90
C HIS A 202 5.35 -11.14 7.21
N PHE A 203 4.10 -10.68 7.26
CA PHE A 203 3.51 -10.04 8.44
C PHE A 203 2.40 -10.87 9.03
N VAL A 204 2.35 -10.96 10.36
CA VAL A 204 1.23 -11.52 11.12
C VAL A 204 0.40 -10.39 11.69
N LYS A 205 -0.83 -10.21 11.18
CA LYS A 205 -1.81 -9.26 11.73
C LYS A 205 -2.60 -9.93 12.84
N PHE A 206 -2.77 -9.22 13.97
CA PHE A 206 -3.69 -9.67 15.03
C PHE A 206 -4.46 -8.51 15.68
N TRP A 207 -5.60 -8.80 16.33
CA TRP A 207 -6.47 -7.82 16.96
C TRP A 207 -6.42 -7.96 18.48
N VAL A 208 -5.94 -6.92 19.17
CA VAL A 208 -6.06 -6.75 20.62
C VAL A 208 -7.21 -5.77 20.86
N ASP A 209 -8.43 -6.23 20.59
CA ASP A 209 -9.63 -5.41 20.62
C ASP A 209 -10.83 -6.24 21.14
N ASP A 210 -11.48 -5.74 22.18
CA ASP A 210 -12.68 -6.33 22.78
C ASP A 210 -13.98 -5.71 22.23
N ARG A 211 -13.87 -4.82 21.25
CA ARG A 211 -15.01 -4.10 20.66
C ARG A 211 -15.88 -3.44 21.72
N GLU A 212 -15.23 -2.64 22.58
CA GLU A 212 -15.89 -1.94 23.67
C GLU A 212 -16.56 -2.89 24.68
N GLY A 213 -15.93 -4.04 24.96
CA GLY A 213 -16.39 -5.06 25.90
C GLY A 213 -17.45 -6.02 25.37
N THR A 214 -17.73 -5.99 24.06
CA THR A 214 -18.78 -6.87 23.47
C THR A 214 -18.28 -8.25 23.08
N VAL A 215 -16.96 -8.45 22.96
CA VAL A 215 -16.34 -9.74 22.61
C VAL A 215 -15.11 -9.99 23.47
N PRO A 216 -14.63 -11.25 23.57
CA PRO A 216 -13.37 -11.54 24.24
C PRO A 216 -12.20 -10.82 23.56
N LYS A 217 -11.27 -10.31 24.34
CA LYS A 217 -10.00 -9.73 23.89
C LYS A 217 -8.95 -10.81 23.76
N LEU A 218 -8.06 -10.68 22.78
CA LEU A 218 -6.89 -11.55 22.69
C LEU A 218 -5.99 -11.35 23.91
N LYS A 219 -5.75 -12.44 24.65
CA LYS A 219 -5.05 -12.39 25.95
C LYS A 219 -3.54 -12.21 25.77
N PRO A 220 -2.85 -11.60 26.77
CA PRO A 220 -1.41 -11.39 26.72
C PRO A 220 -0.58 -12.64 26.44
N GLU A 221 -0.90 -13.77 27.05
CA GLU A 221 -0.21 -15.04 26.80
C GLU A 221 -0.35 -15.53 25.35
N VAL A 222 -1.46 -15.18 24.68
CA VAL A 222 -1.71 -15.57 23.29
C VAL A 222 -0.94 -14.68 22.33
N TYR A 223 -1.06 -13.34 22.46
CA TYR A 223 -0.35 -12.46 21.51
C TYR A 223 1.18 -12.49 21.72
N ARG A 224 1.70 -12.72 22.95
CA ARG A 224 3.12 -12.96 23.17
C ARG A 224 3.60 -14.23 22.44
N ALA A 225 2.81 -15.31 22.49
CA ALA A 225 3.11 -16.53 21.74
C ALA A 225 3.07 -16.33 20.22
N ILE A 226 2.16 -15.47 19.70
CA ILE A 226 2.11 -15.08 18.30
C ILE A 226 3.39 -14.30 17.91
N ILE A 227 3.80 -13.32 18.72
CA ILE A 227 5.00 -12.51 18.48
C ILE A 227 6.25 -13.40 18.48
N ASP A 228 6.43 -14.23 19.51
CA ASP A 228 7.57 -15.15 19.62
C ASP A 228 7.66 -16.09 18.41
N GLU A 229 6.55 -16.72 18.03
CA GLU A 229 6.52 -17.66 16.91
C GLU A 229 6.76 -16.95 15.57
N ALA A 230 6.23 -15.75 15.39
CA ALA A 230 6.47 -14.93 14.20
C ALA A 230 7.97 -14.61 14.07
N HIS A 231 8.59 -14.12 15.12
CA HIS A 231 10.03 -13.81 15.15
C HIS A 231 10.90 -15.05 14.91
N ASN A 232 10.55 -16.20 15.50
CA ASN A 232 11.25 -17.47 15.28
C ASN A 232 11.19 -17.92 13.80
N ASN A 233 10.19 -17.48 13.06
CA ASN A 233 10.03 -17.74 11.63
C ASN A 233 10.48 -16.55 10.74
N GLY A 234 11.10 -15.52 11.28
CA GLY A 234 11.56 -14.34 10.53
C GLY A 234 10.43 -13.45 10.00
N MET A 235 9.26 -13.52 10.62
CA MET A 235 8.09 -12.70 10.30
C MET A 235 7.99 -11.52 11.26
N GLU A 236 7.37 -10.43 10.82
CA GLU A 236 7.01 -9.27 11.64
C GLU A 236 5.55 -9.33 12.08
N THR A 237 5.22 -8.64 13.17
CA THR A 237 3.90 -8.63 13.80
C THR A 237 3.26 -7.26 13.80
N LEU A 238 1.95 -7.21 13.51
CA LEU A 238 1.15 -5.98 13.42
C LEU A 238 -0.09 -6.06 14.28
N ALA A 239 -0.18 -5.19 15.26
CA ALA A 239 -1.29 -5.17 16.20
C ALA A 239 -2.35 -4.11 15.85
N HIS A 240 -3.61 -4.51 15.89
CA HIS A 240 -4.75 -3.61 15.96
C HIS A 240 -5.07 -3.30 17.41
N LEU A 241 -5.17 -2.01 17.77
CA LEU A 241 -5.40 -1.54 19.12
C LEU A 241 -6.89 -1.30 19.40
N SER A 242 -7.33 -1.61 20.62
CA SER A 242 -8.66 -1.29 21.13
C SER A 242 -8.94 0.22 21.15
N ARG A 243 -10.22 0.58 21.06
CA ARG A 243 -10.70 1.97 21.23
C ARG A 243 -10.85 2.37 22.69
N THR A 244 -10.82 1.43 23.62
CA THR A 244 -11.12 1.67 25.04
C THR A 244 -9.93 1.48 25.96
N SER A 245 -8.90 0.75 25.51
CA SER A 245 -7.70 0.43 26.30
C SER A 245 -6.42 0.50 25.47
N GLY A 246 -6.47 1.22 24.34
CA GLY A 246 -5.41 1.24 23.35
C GLY A 246 -4.05 1.67 23.88
N LEU A 247 -3.99 2.61 24.81
CA LEU A 247 -2.73 3.06 25.41
C LEU A 247 -2.06 1.97 26.25
N GLU A 248 -2.79 1.30 27.12
CA GLU A 248 -2.23 0.26 27.98
C GLU A 248 -1.86 -0.99 27.16
N ASP A 249 -2.70 -1.34 26.16
CA ASP A 249 -2.40 -2.42 25.23
C ASP A 249 -1.13 -2.14 24.42
N ALA A 250 -0.97 -0.91 23.93
CA ALA A 250 0.20 -0.52 23.16
C ALA A 250 1.49 -0.58 23.99
N LYS A 251 1.43 -0.19 25.27
CA LYS A 251 2.56 -0.32 26.21
C LYS A 251 2.96 -1.78 26.42
N ASP A 252 2.00 -2.67 26.66
CA ASP A 252 2.30 -4.09 26.87
C ASP A 252 2.79 -4.76 25.59
N LEU A 253 2.23 -4.40 24.44
CA LEU A 253 2.67 -4.89 23.11
C LEU A 253 4.10 -4.45 22.80
N LEU A 254 4.48 -3.20 23.07
CA LEU A 254 5.87 -2.74 22.91
C LEU A 254 6.83 -3.53 23.81
N LYS A 255 6.46 -3.74 25.08
CA LYS A 255 7.23 -4.56 26.02
C LYS A 255 7.31 -6.04 25.57
N SER A 256 6.34 -6.49 24.79
CA SER A 256 6.28 -7.87 24.23
C SER A 256 6.99 -8.01 22.89
N GLY A 257 7.53 -6.92 22.30
CA GLY A 257 8.32 -6.95 21.08
C GLY A 257 7.53 -6.84 19.78
N VAL A 258 6.30 -6.28 19.79
CA VAL A 258 5.55 -6.04 18.55
C VAL A 258 6.33 -5.14 17.59
N ASP A 259 6.26 -5.43 16.28
CA ASP A 259 7.00 -4.70 15.25
C ASP A 259 6.25 -3.47 14.74
N GLY A 260 4.93 -3.47 14.80
CA GLY A 260 4.14 -2.32 14.34
C GLY A 260 2.69 -2.32 14.80
N PHE A 261 2.09 -1.14 14.58
CA PHE A 261 0.68 -0.90 14.84
C PHE A 261 -0.03 -0.44 13.57
N VAL A 262 -1.22 -0.95 13.32
CA VAL A 262 -2.04 -0.50 12.17
C VAL A 262 -2.99 0.64 12.51
N HIS A 263 -3.02 1.05 13.77
CA HIS A 263 -3.68 2.25 14.27
C HIS A 263 -2.80 2.90 15.33
N THR A 264 -2.96 4.20 15.52
CA THR A 264 -2.39 4.84 16.71
C THR A 264 -3.26 4.61 17.94
N VAL A 265 -2.76 4.92 19.14
CA VAL A 265 -3.55 5.03 20.37
C VAL A 265 -4.67 6.05 20.14
N ARG A 266 -5.91 5.66 20.43
CA ARG A 266 -7.12 6.42 20.09
C ARG A 266 -8.19 6.48 21.20
N ASP A 267 -7.86 5.97 22.40
CA ASP A 267 -8.71 6.03 23.59
C ASP A 267 -8.43 7.28 24.43
N ARG A 268 -7.19 7.76 24.44
CA ARG A 268 -6.74 8.94 25.18
C ARG A 268 -5.42 9.48 24.64
N ASP A 269 -4.98 10.63 25.17
CA ASP A 269 -3.65 11.17 24.87
C ASP A 269 -2.56 10.19 25.35
N VAL A 270 -1.52 9.99 24.53
CA VAL A 270 -0.33 9.19 24.90
C VAL A 270 0.42 9.87 26.05
N ASP A 271 0.93 9.07 26.99
CA ASP A 271 1.67 9.54 28.16
C ASP A 271 3.20 9.40 28.01
N GLU A 272 3.94 9.87 29.00
CA GLU A 272 5.42 9.85 28.95
C GLU A 272 6.01 8.43 29.03
N GLU A 273 5.32 7.48 29.68
CA GLU A 273 5.75 6.07 29.68
C GLU A 273 5.69 5.49 28.27
N TYR A 274 4.59 5.72 27.55
CA TYR A 274 4.46 5.27 26.17
C TYR A 274 5.51 5.92 25.25
N ILE A 275 5.75 7.22 25.40
CA ILE A 275 6.79 7.95 24.66
C ILE A 275 8.19 7.38 24.96
N ALA A 276 8.48 7.04 26.21
CA ALA A 276 9.74 6.40 26.58
C ALA A 276 9.90 5.00 25.91
N LEU A 277 8.81 4.22 25.88
CA LEU A 277 8.78 2.92 25.19
C LEU A 277 8.99 3.09 23.68
N VAL A 278 8.34 4.05 23.03
CA VAL A 278 8.56 4.37 21.60
C VAL A 278 10.04 4.66 21.34
N LYS A 279 10.67 5.51 22.14
CA LYS A 279 12.10 5.82 22.00
C LYS A 279 13.01 4.60 22.21
N ALA A 280 12.61 3.65 23.07
CA ALA A 280 13.34 2.42 23.29
C ALA A 280 13.21 1.40 22.14
N HIS A 281 12.20 1.56 21.27
CA HIS A 281 11.89 0.67 20.14
C HIS A 281 11.94 1.40 18.79
N PRO A 282 13.11 1.88 18.33
CA PRO A 282 13.22 2.81 17.18
C PRO A 282 12.86 2.18 15.82
N LYS A 283 12.66 0.87 15.75
CA LYS A 283 12.24 0.16 14.54
C LYS A 283 10.72 0.01 14.42
N VAL A 284 10.00 0.20 15.53
CA VAL A 284 8.55 0.09 15.54
C VAL A 284 7.92 1.16 14.65
N TRP A 285 6.92 0.75 13.89
CA TRP A 285 6.23 1.62 12.95
C TRP A 285 4.72 1.62 13.17
N THR A 286 4.04 2.61 12.61
CA THR A 286 2.57 2.63 12.55
C THR A 286 2.07 3.17 11.23
N GLY A 287 0.95 2.58 10.75
CA GLY A 287 0.09 3.16 9.73
C GLY A 287 -1.17 3.71 10.42
N PRO A 288 -1.17 4.97 10.89
CA PRO A 288 -2.09 5.43 11.94
C PRO A 288 -3.56 5.48 11.54
N ASN A 289 -3.90 5.48 10.26
CA ASN A 289 -5.29 5.59 9.80
C ASN A 289 -6.05 6.67 10.59
N ILE A 290 -5.86 7.92 10.25
CA ILE A 290 -6.48 9.04 10.94
C ILE A 290 -7.93 9.19 10.47
N PRO A 291 -8.94 9.15 11.37
CA PRO A 291 -10.32 9.34 11.01
C PRO A 291 -10.58 10.80 10.62
N GLY A 292 -10.79 11.07 9.36
CA GLY A 292 -11.00 12.41 8.85
C GLY A 292 -12.32 13.05 9.28
N PRO A 293 -12.47 14.34 9.03
CA PRO A 293 -13.73 15.07 9.30
C PRO A 293 -14.81 14.81 8.25
N GLY A 294 -14.56 13.85 7.36
CA GLY A 294 -15.37 13.59 6.16
C GLY A 294 -14.88 14.38 4.94
N GLU A 295 -15.34 13.99 3.77
CA GLU A 295 -14.87 14.49 2.48
C GLU A 295 -15.15 15.97 2.29
N SER A 296 -14.20 16.66 1.68
CA SER A 296 -14.34 18.01 1.15
C SER A 296 -15.00 17.99 -0.24
N GLU A 297 -15.45 19.14 -0.73
CA GLU A 297 -15.98 19.25 -2.10
C GLU A 297 -14.96 18.82 -3.16
N GLN A 298 -13.68 19.14 -2.96
CA GLN A 298 -12.61 18.71 -3.88
C GLN A 298 -12.48 17.18 -3.91
N GLU A 299 -12.52 16.52 -2.76
CA GLU A 299 -12.44 15.06 -2.66
C GLU A 299 -13.67 14.38 -3.24
N ILE A 300 -14.87 14.91 -2.98
CA ILE A 300 -16.12 14.41 -3.58
C ILE A 300 -16.07 14.53 -5.12
N ASN A 301 -15.53 15.61 -5.66
CA ASN A 301 -15.40 15.79 -7.10
C ASN A 301 -14.37 14.80 -7.70
N ALA A 302 -13.27 14.49 -7.00
CA ALA A 302 -12.33 13.44 -7.41
C ALA A 302 -13.00 12.05 -7.38
N LEU A 303 -13.73 11.72 -6.31
CA LEU A 303 -14.45 10.45 -6.16
C LEU A 303 -15.57 10.27 -7.19
N ALA A 304 -16.18 11.38 -7.67
CA ALA A 304 -17.18 11.33 -8.73
C ALA A 304 -16.66 10.81 -10.07
N GLU A 305 -15.35 10.70 -10.23
CA GLU A 305 -14.75 10.07 -11.40
C GLU A 305 -14.88 8.53 -11.39
N THR A 306 -15.12 7.92 -10.23
CA THR A 306 -15.07 6.47 -10.07
C THR A 306 -16.25 5.87 -9.32
N LEU A 307 -17.00 6.65 -8.55
CA LEU A 307 -18.11 6.17 -7.73
C LEU A 307 -19.49 6.48 -8.37
N PRO A 308 -20.52 5.69 -8.03
CA PRO A 308 -21.89 5.91 -8.51
C PRO A 308 -22.42 7.29 -8.14
N ALA A 309 -23.28 7.85 -9.01
CA ALA A 309 -23.90 9.15 -8.79
C ALA A 309 -24.73 9.21 -7.49
N SER A 310 -25.36 8.11 -7.09
CA SER A 310 -26.09 7.99 -5.82
C SER A 310 -25.15 8.15 -4.61
N THR A 311 -23.99 7.49 -4.63
CA THR A 311 -22.97 7.60 -3.57
C THR A 311 -22.45 9.04 -3.46
N ILE A 312 -22.18 9.68 -4.60
CA ILE A 312 -21.72 11.07 -4.64
C ILE A 312 -22.78 12.05 -4.12
N ALA A 313 -24.06 11.81 -4.45
CA ALA A 313 -25.15 12.60 -3.92
C ALA A 313 -25.28 12.49 -2.38
N ASP A 314 -25.07 11.29 -1.85
CA ASP A 314 -25.05 11.05 -0.39
C ASP A 314 -23.88 11.76 0.30
N MET A 315 -22.68 11.70 -0.28
CA MET A 315 -21.51 12.42 0.22
C MET A 315 -21.73 13.94 0.25
N ARG A 316 -22.30 14.51 -0.82
CA ARG A 316 -22.63 15.94 -0.87
C ARG A 316 -23.67 16.33 0.18
N ARG A 317 -24.69 15.49 0.39
CA ARG A 317 -25.68 15.70 1.45
C ARG A 317 -25.03 15.69 2.84
N GLN A 318 -24.12 14.74 3.09
CA GLN A 318 -23.38 14.69 4.35
C GLN A 318 -22.47 15.91 4.54
N LEU A 319 -21.78 16.37 3.50
CA LEU A 319 -20.99 17.60 3.53
C LEU A 319 -21.86 18.81 3.88
N GLU A 320 -23.03 18.95 3.29
CA GLU A 320 -23.94 20.07 3.56
C GLU A 320 -24.49 20.02 4.99
N ASN A 321 -24.83 18.83 5.47
CA ASN A 321 -25.24 18.64 6.87
C ASN A 321 -24.13 19.02 7.86
N ARG A 322 -22.86 18.72 7.56
CA ARG A 322 -21.71 19.16 8.38
C ARG A 322 -21.57 20.69 8.40
N LYS A 323 -21.71 21.35 7.26
CA LYS A 323 -21.64 22.82 7.15
C LYS A 323 -22.76 23.50 7.96
N THR A 324 -23.98 22.98 7.86
CA THR A 324 -25.16 23.57 8.51
C THR A 324 -25.23 23.30 10.01
N SER A 325 -24.72 22.16 10.49
CA SER A 325 -24.70 21.83 11.92
C SER A 325 -23.70 22.65 12.73
N GLY A 326 -22.82 23.39 12.09
CA GLY A 326 -21.74 24.16 12.74
C GLY A 326 -20.72 23.31 13.49
N ASN A 327 -20.82 21.98 13.38
CA ASN A 327 -19.94 21.04 14.08
C ASN A 327 -18.66 20.82 13.25
N SER A 328 -17.76 21.79 13.29
CA SER A 328 -16.47 21.76 12.57
C SER A 328 -15.38 20.99 13.34
N SER A 329 -15.57 20.67 14.62
CA SER A 329 -14.61 19.92 15.42
C SER A 329 -14.91 18.41 15.37
N ASN A 330 -13.85 17.63 15.13
CA ASN A 330 -13.89 16.18 15.29
C ASN A 330 -12.91 15.83 16.45
N PRO A 331 -13.41 15.65 17.69
CA PRO A 331 -12.54 15.38 18.85
C PRO A 331 -11.65 14.15 18.65
N LEU A 332 -12.13 13.14 17.90
CA LEU A 332 -11.35 11.96 17.58
C LEU A 332 -10.20 12.29 16.61
N PHE A 333 -10.45 13.12 15.59
CA PHE A 333 -9.41 13.61 14.69
C PHE A 333 -8.34 14.40 15.45
N GLU A 334 -8.77 15.31 16.33
CA GLU A 334 -7.86 16.11 17.18
C GLU A 334 -6.98 15.24 18.07
N LEU A 335 -7.57 14.22 18.72
CA LEU A 335 -6.84 13.25 19.55
C LEU A 335 -5.80 12.48 18.72
N HIS A 336 -6.21 11.97 17.55
CA HIS A 336 -5.29 11.25 16.65
C HIS A 336 -4.14 12.16 16.22
N CYS A 337 -4.41 13.41 15.82
CA CYS A 337 -3.38 14.37 15.44
C CYS A 337 -2.35 14.58 16.55
N ARG A 338 -2.81 14.83 17.80
CA ARG A 338 -1.88 15.00 18.92
C ARG A 338 -1.03 13.77 19.15
N ASN A 339 -1.64 12.58 19.17
CA ASN A 339 -0.94 11.34 19.41
C ASN A 339 0.05 11.00 18.31
N VAL A 340 -0.37 11.08 17.02
CA VAL A 340 0.51 10.80 15.89
C VAL A 340 1.70 11.77 15.87
N LYS A 341 1.45 13.06 16.13
CA LYS A 341 2.54 14.04 16.18
C LYS A 341 3.52 13.75 17.31
N ARG A 342 3.04 13.42 18.51
CA ARG A 342 3.91 13.08 19.66
C ARG A 342 4.76 11.85 19.41
N ILE A 343 4.19 10.78 18.85
CA ILE A 343 4.96 9.55 18.56
C ILE A 343 5.93 9.76 17.39
N HIS A 344 5.57 10.54 16.37
CA HIS A 344 6.49 10.95 15.29
C HIS A 344 7.70 11.72 15.85
N ASP A 345 7.45 12.73 16.70
CA ASP A 345 8.52 13.54 17.31
C ASP A 345 9.38 12.72 18.27
N ALA A 346 8.84 11.63 18.82
CA ALA A 346 9.59 10.65 19.62
C ALA A 346 10.44 9.68 18.78
N GLY A 347 10.30 9.69 17.44
CA GLY A 347 11.10 8.89 16.50
C GLY A 347 10.41 7.62 16.01
N MET A 348 9.12 7.39 16.30
CA MET A 348 8.38 6.28 15.70
C MET A 348 8.31 6.45 14.17
N VAL A 349 8.53 5.38 13.45
CA VAL A 349 8.38 5.38 11.98
C VAL A 349 6.91 5.47 11.62
N ILE A 350 6.52 6.54 10.90
CA ILE A 350 5.15 6.74 10.46
C ILE A 350 5.05 6.36 8.98
N GLY A 351 4.38 5.24 8.70
CA GLY A 351 3.94 4.86 7.37
C GLY A 351 2.55 5.42 7.07
N LEU A 352 1.94 5.01 5.96
CA LEU A 352 0.57 5.33 5.60
C LEU A 352 -0.26 4.05 5.55
N GLY A 353 -1.43 4.07 6.19
CA GLY A 353 -2.48 3.08 6.06
C GLY A 353 -3.83 3.76 6.04
N THR A 354 -4.74 3.30 5.19
CA THR A 354 -6.06 3.92 5.05
C THR A 354 -7.14 3.23 5.86
N ASP A 355 -6.96 1.94 6.18
CA ASP A 355 -8.03 1.04 6.67
C ASP A 355 -9.25 1.08 5.70
N GLY A 356 -8.96 1.40 4.43
CA GLY A 356 -9.95 1.58 3.38
C GLY A 356 -10.55 0.28 2.91
N THR A 357 -11.60 0.39 2.13
CA THR A 357 -12.39 -0.76 1.66
C THR A 357 -12.35 -0.97 0.15
N GLY A 358 -11.63 -0.13 -0.61
CA GLY A 358 -11.39 -0.40 -2.03
C GLY A 358 -11.67 0.73 -3.02
N ASP A 359 -12.14 1.92 -2.57
CA ASP A 359 -12.35 3.08 -3.45
C ASP A 359 -11.05 3.63 -4.08
N GLY A 360 -9.90 3.29 -3.47
CA GLY A 360 -8.57 3.65 -3.93
C GLY A 360 -8.11 5.08 -3.62
N PHE A 361 -9.00 5.95 -3.13
CA PHE A 361 -8.72 7.37 -2.90
C PHE A 361 -8.14 7.68 -1.51
N GLY A 362 -8.32 6.80 -0.55
CA GLY A 362 -7.98 7.00 0.86
C GLY A 362 -6.54 7.48 1.13
N ALA A 363 -5.56 7.07 0.31
CA ALA A 363 -4.18 7.52 0.47
C ALA A 363 -4.02 9.04 0.32
N HIS A 364 -4.76 9.67 -0.61
CA HIS A 364 -4.78 11.12 -0.79
C HIS A 364 -5.39 11.85 0.41
N GLN A 365 -6.41 11.27 1.03
CA GLN A 365 -7.01 11.80 2.25
C GLN A 365 -6.01 11.74 3.41
N GLN A 366 -5.36 10.57 3.61
CA GLN A 366 -4.42 10.38 4.72
C GLN A 366 -3.21 11.31 4.64
N ILE A 367 -2.58 11.53 3.46
CA ILE A 367 -1.49 12.50 3.35
C ILE A 367 -1.97 13.94 3.65
N GLY A 368 -3.22 14.27 3.31
CA GLY A 368 -3.85 15.53 3.67
C GLY A 368 -4.04 15.66 5.19
N TYR A 369 -4.47 14.60 5.85
CA TYR A 369 -4.64 14.56 7.31
C TYR A 369 -3.31 14.66 8.05
N TYR A 370 -2.24 14.02 7.55
CA TYR A 370 -0.90 14.16 8.13
C TYR A 370 -0.44 15.61 8.16
N VAL A 371 -0.62 16.34 7.06
CA VAL A 371 -0.28 17.78 7.00
C VAL A 371 -1.12 18.60 7.99
N ARG A 372 -2.41 18.29 8.12
CA ARG A 372 -3.28 18.92 9.13
C ARG A 372 -2.87 18.59 10.56
N CYS A 373 -2.26 17.43 10.80
CA CYS A 373 -1.70 17.02 12.10
C CYS A 373 -0.29 17.58 12.36
N GLY A 374 0.22 18.45 11.49
CA GLY A 374 1.50 19.17 11.68
C GLY A 374 2.72 18.50 11.06
N PHE A 375 2.53 17.54 10.14
CA PHE A 375 3.60 17.05 9.27
C PHE A 375 3.85 18.04 8.15
N THR A 376 5.08 18.11 7.67
CA THR A 376 5.37 18.81 6.39
C THR A 376 4.78 18.01 5.22
N THR A 377 4.53 18.68 4.11
CA THR A 377 4.08 18.03 2.87
C THR A 377 5.06 16.97 2.39
N ALA A 378 6.36 17.18 2.58
CA ALA A 378 7.39 16.21 2.24
C ALA A 378 7.33 14.97 3.11
N GLU A 379 7.16 15.10 4.45
CA GLU A 379 7.02 13.96 5.36
C GLU A 379 5.75 13.16 5.06
N ALA A 380 4.63 13.81 4.74
CA ALA A 380 3.39 13.14 4.37
C ALA A 380 3.56 12.31 3.07
N ILE A 381 4.24 12.86 2.06
CA ILE A 381 4.56 12.13 0.81
C ILE A 381 5.51 10.98 1.10
N GLN A 382 6.57 11.19 1.90
CA GLN A 382 7.51 10.13 2.27
C GLN A 382 6.82 8.97 3.00
N ALA A 383 5.90 9.25 3.92
CA ALA A 383 5.12 8.23 4.62
C ALA A 383 4.38 7.31 3.65
N ALA A 384 3.78 7.88 2.60
CA ALA A 384 3.02 7.17 1.58
C ALA A 384 3.86 6.57 0.44
N THR A 385 5.18 6.81 0.42
CA THR A 385 6.06 6.37 -0.68
C THR A 385 7.26 5.58 -0.14
N SER A 386 8.40 6.22 0.09
CA SER A 386 9.65 5.55 0.48
C SER A 386 9.59 4.88 1.85
N VAL A 387 8.85 5.44 2.81
CA VAL A 387 8.70 4.83 4.14
C VAL A 387 7.89 3.54 4.04
N ASN A 388 6.72 3.57 3.38
CA ASN A 388 5.91 2.36 3.17
C ASN A 388 6.65 1.32 2.32
N ALA A 389 7.36 1.74 1.27
CA ALA A 389 8.17 0.81 0.47
C ALA A 389 9.19 0.07 1.33
N ARG A 390 9.88 0.78 2.24
CA ARG A 390 10.86 0.19 3.17
C ARG A 390 10.18 -0.75 4.17
N ILE A 391 9.09 -0.33 4.81
CA ILE A 391 8.34 -1.13 5.79
C ILE A 391 7.87 -2.45 5.14
N LEU A 392 7.33 -2.37 3.93
CA LEU A 392 6.73 -3.52 3.24
C LEU A 392 7.74 -4.35 2.43
N GLY A 393 9.04 -4.03 2.50
CA GLY A 393 10.08 -4.76 1.75
C GLY A 393 10.02 -4.55 0.23
N LEU A 394 9.37 -3.48 -0.25
CA LEU A 394 9.22 -3.17 -1.67
C LEU A 394 10.46 -2.43 -2.20
N ASN A 395 11.60 -3.10 -2.22
CA ASN A 395 12.91 -2.50 -2.47
C ASN A 395 13.06 -1.79 -3.83
N ARG A 396 12.18 -2.07 -4.80
CA ARG A 396 12.21 -1.43 -6.12
C ARG A 396 11.24 -0.25 -6.25
N MET A 397 10.37 0.02 -5.24
CA MET A 397 9.31 1.02 -5.26
C MET A 397 9.60 2.21 -4.32
N GLY A 398 8.73 3.20 -4.32
CA GLY A 398 8.65 4.30 -3.36
C GLY A 398 9.59 5.49 -3.60
N VAL A 399 10.49 5.42 -4.59
CA VAL A 399 11.35 6.54 -5.00
C VAL A 399 11.57 6.55 -6.51
N VAL A 400 11.76 7.74 -7.09
CA VAL A 400 12.17 7.90 -8.48
C VAL A 400 13.69 7.95 -8.53
N ALA A 401 14.32 6.81 -8.78
CA ALA A 401 15.78 6.67 -8.82
C ALA A 401 16.19 5.56 -9.79
N GLU A 402 17.42 5.61 -10.28
CA GLU A 402 17.99 4.60 -11.16
C GLU A 402 17.91 3.20 -10.52
N GLY A 403 17.49 2.19 -11.30
CA GLY A 403 17.29 0.80 -10.87
C GLY A 403 15.96 0.52 -10.17
N LYS A 404 15.14 1.54 -9.91
CA LYS A 404 13.78 1.37 -9.34
C LYS A 404 12.73 1.12 -10.41
N GLU A 405 11.58 0.57 -10.01
CA GLU A 405 10.42 0.45 -10.88
C GLU A 405 9.92 1.83 -11.30
N ALA A 406 9.59 1.97 -12.58
CA ALA A 406 9.07 3.21 -13.13
C ALA A 406 7.59 3.38 -12.78
N ASP A 407 7.33 3.51 -11.46
CA ASP A 407 6.03 3.79 -10.87
C ASP A 407 5.99 5.25 -10.42
N PHE A 408 5.28 6.10 -11.17
CA PHE A 408 5.24 7.53 -10.88
C PHE A 408 3.92 8.19 -11.29
N ILE A 409 3.65 9.30 -10.65
CA ILE A 409 2.50 10.17 -10.94
C ILE A 409 2.99 11.46 -11.56
N VAL A 410 2.36 11.90 -12.63
CA VAL A 410 2.51 13.26 -13.20
C VAL A 410 1.34 14.08 -12.66
N LEU A 411 1.65 15.17 -12.00
CA LEU A 411 0.71 16.12 -11.40
C LEU A 411 0.70 17.46 -12.16
N ASP A 412 -0.46 18.08 -12.22
CA ASP A 412 -0.60 19.42 -12.81
C ASP A 412 0.04 20.51 -11.94
N GLU A 413 0.11 20.31 -10.62
CA GLU A 413 0.62 21.28 -9.66
C GLU A 413 1.55 20.64 -8.62
N ASN A 414 2.25 21.47 -7.85
CA ASN A 414 3.27 21.04 -6.89
C ASN A 414 2.65 20.66 -5.52
N PRO A 415 2.67 19.36 -5.11
CA PRO A 415 2.15 18.92 -3.81
C PRO A 415 3.00 19.36 -2.62
N LEU A 416 4.26 19.77 -2.82
CA LEU A 416 5.09 20.32 -1.74
C LEU A 416 4.64 21.71 -1.31
N GLN A 417 3.98 22.49 -2.20
CA GLN A 417 3.40 23.79 -1.87
C GLN A 417 2.03 23.66 -1.21
N ASN A 418 1.22 22.69 -1.68
CA ASN A 418 -0.08 22.38 -1.13
C ASN A 418 -0.35 20.90 -1.37
N ILE A 419 -0.51 20.12 -0.29
CA ILE A 419 -0.68 18.68 -0.39
C ILE A 419 -1.91 18.27 -1.21
N GLY A 420 -2.96 19.07 -1.24
CA GLY A 420 -4.13 18.87 -2.10
C GLY A 420 -3.81 18.81 -3.59
N ASN A 421 -2.67 19.33 -4.02
CA ASN A 421 -2.22 19.24 -5.40
C ASN A 421 -1.82 17.82 -5.80
N ALA A 422 -1.58 16.91 -4.85
CA ALA A 422 -1.38 15.48 -5.12
C ALA A 422 -2.61 14.82 -5.77
N GLN A 423 -3.80 15.41 -5.61
CA GLN A 423 -5.03 14.95 -6.23
C GLN A 423 -5.20 15.41 -7.70
N LYS A 424 -4.38 16.39 -8.15
CA LYS A 424 -4.43 16.93 -9.52
C LYS A 424 -3.62 16.04 -10.48
N ILE A 425 -4.07 14.80 -10.62
CA ILE A 425 -3.37 13.76 -11.39
C ILE A 425 -3.60 13.98 -12.88
N ASN A 426 -2.51 14.27 -13.61
CA ASN A 426 -2.49 14.32 -15.06
C ASN A 426 -2.35 12.92 -15.66
N LYS A 427 -1.32 12.15 -15.22
CA LYS A 427 -1.06 10.79 -15.67
C LYS A 427 -0.52 9.93 -14.52
N VAL A 428 -0.73 8.63 -14.64
CA VAL A 428 -0.13 7.61 -13.76
C VAL A 428 0.64 6.63 -14.62
N TYR A 429 1.83 6.27 -14.20
CA TYR A 429 2.64 5.24 -14.82
C TYR A 429 2.92 4.12 -13.82
N LEU A 430 2.67 2.88 -14.19
CA LEU A 430 3.00 1.70 -13.42
C LEU A 430 3.94 0.81 -14.26
N ARG A 431 5.10 0.49 -13.69
CA ARG A 431 6.11 -0.34 -14.38
C ARG A 431 6.45 0.21 -15.78
N GLY A 432 6.53 1.54 -15.87
CA GLY A 432 6.84 2.26 -17.11
C GLY A 432 5.70 2.38 -18.12
N VAL A 433 4.53 1.82 -17.83
CA VAL A 433 3.35 1.85 -18.70
C VAL A 433 2.33 2.85 -18.17
N GLU A 434 1.82 3.73 -19.05
CA GLU A 434 0.75 4.68 -18.68
C GLU A 434 -0.54 3.92 -18.36
N VAL A 435 -1.15 4.22 -17.22
CA VAL A 435 -2.45 3.66 -16.80
C VAL A 435 -3.56 4.27 -17.66
N ASP A 436 -4.36 3.43 -18.30
CA ASP A 436 -5.54 3.85 -19.06
C ASP A 436 -6.67 4.33 -18.14
N ARG A 437 -6.47 5.52 -17.54
CA ARG A 437 -7.46 6.13 -16.65
C ARG A 437 -8.81 6.39 -17.34
N ALA A 438 -8.81 6.70 -18.63
CA ALA A 438 -10.05 6.93 -19.36
C ALA A 438 -10.89 5.66 -19.52
N GLY A 439 -10.24 4.55 -19.92
CA GLY A 439 -10.89 3.24 -19.98
C GLY A 439 -11.34 2.73 -18.64
N LEU A 440 -10.53 2.87 -17.59
CA LEU A 440 -10.89 2.50 -16.22
C LEU A 440 -12.12 3.27 -15.72
N ARG A 441 -12.12 4.60 -15.86
CA ARG A 441 -13.29 5.45 -15.49
C ARG A 441 -14.57 4.98 -16.14
N LYS A 442 -14.51 4.69 -17.44
CA LYS A 442 -15.66 4.15 -18.18
C LYS A 442 -16.16 2.84 -17.56
N ASN A 443 -15.25 1.94 -17.19
CA ASN A 443 -15.57 0.64 -16.60
C ASN A 443 -16.14 0.76 -15.19
N PHE A 444 -15.61 1.67 -14.35
CA PHE A 444 -16.10 1.89 -12.99
C PHE A 444 -17.55 2.40 -12.98
N LEU A 445 -17.88 3.26 -13.93
CA LEU A 445 -19.22 3.87 -14.02
C LEU A 445 -20.20 3.04 -14.89
N ALA A 446 -19.73 1.98 -15.54
CA ALA A 446 -20.58 1.09 -16.32
C ALA A 446 -21.50 0.26 -15.41
N GLY A 447 -22.82 0.36 -15.62
CA GLY A 447 -23.83 -0.39 -14.86
C GLY A 447 -24.11 0.16 -13.46
N THR A 448 -23.55 1.31 -13.07
CA THR A 448 -23.94 2.03 -11.84
C THR A 448 -25.27 2.75 -12.06
N LYS A 449 -26.19 2.64 -11.08
CA LYS A 449 -27.47 3.34 -11.09
C LYS A 449 -27.41 4.67 -10.33
#